data_b8c8a3798d6338d59857e4f6d240ce5b
#
_entry.id   b8c8a3798d6338d59857e4f6d240ce5b
#
_cell.length_a   1.000
_cell.length_b   1.000
_cell.length_c   1.000
_cell.angle_alpha   90.00
_cell.angle_beta   90.00
_cell.angle_gamma   90.00
#
_symmetry.space_group_name_H-M   'P 1'
#
loop_
_entity.id
_entity.type
_entity.pdbx_description
1 polymer ?
#
loop_
_entity_poly.entity_id
_entity_poly.type
_entity_poly.pdbx_seq_one_letter_code
_entity_poly.pdbx_strand_id
1 'polypeptide(L)'
;EAYVFGPGGGAEGDTNTKGGAGGYSVGTINTSAGGTLRIIVGGAGGPGSQSNGSGGGYSGVFTSSWQGNSPSTDHAAAIIVAGGGGGSADSSTNADGGGAGGYPNGQQGSPSGSGGGGGTQSQGGGYPGNGNGSCTATCTGTTLRGGTGCGGAEGSGGVGWPAQIYGGTWSSAAGGNGCNAGGGGAGYYGGGGGGGNPNGGNGGGGSGYIGGSGSYTVSNGAGYSGNFDVPATQATSSPYYTTGISRGGIHNINNGGNGVHSGGHGKVVLRYFA
;
A
#
# COMPACT_ATOMS: atom_id res chain seq x y z
N GLU A 1 -9.45 -15.00 16.14
CA GLU A 1 -9.76 -14.07 15.07
C GLU A 1 -8.60 -13.11 14.82
N ALA A 2 -8.36 -12.78 13.59
CA ALA A 2 -7.41 -11.76 13.19
C ALA A 2 -8.14 -10.63 12.48
N TYR A 3 -7.85 -9.39 12.87
CA TYR A 3 -8.34 -8.16 12.27
C TYR A 3 -7.11 -7.40 11.77
N VAL A 4 -6.98 -7.28 10.47
CA VAL A 4 -5.77 -6.74 9.83
C VAL A 4 -6.13 -5.51 9.02
N PHE A 5 -5.52 -4.39 9.37
CA PHE A 5 -5.69 -3.09 8.71
C PHE A 5 -4.40 -2.75 7.97
N GLY A 6 -4.46 -2.61 6.68
CA GLY A 6 -3.34 -2.14 5.86
C GLY A 6 -3.10 -0.64 6.07
N PRO A 7 -1.89 -0.14 5.92
CA PRO A 7 -1.62 1.29 6.04
C PRO A 7 -2.01 2.07 4.78
N GLY A 8 -2.30 3.35 4.95
CA GLY A 8 -2.56 4.26 3.84
C GLY A 8 -1.28 4.78 3.19
N GLY A 9 -1.37 5.18 1.93
CA GLY A 9 -0.35 5.91 1.20
C GLY A 9 -0.26 7.37 1.60
N GLY A 10 0.86 8.01 1.31
CA GLY A 10 1.09 9.44 1.55
C GLY A 10 0.49 10.32 0.48
N ALA A 11 0.24 11.57 0.84
CA ALA A 11 -0.15 12.62 -0.09
C ALA A 11 1.04 13.52 -0.44
N GLU A 12 0.97 14.15 -1.58
CA GLU A 12 1.89 15.20 -1.99
C GLU A 12 1.68 16.49 -1.19
N GLY A 13 2.74 17.30 -1.13
CA GLY A 13 2.78 18.53 -0.31
C GLY A 13 2.12 19.79 -0.89
N ASP A 14 1.83 19.85 -2.17
CA ASP A 14 1.53 21.13 -2.83
C ASP A 14 0.12 21.28 -3.44
N THR A 15 -0.67 20.20 -3.51
CA THR A 15 -2.02 20.20 -4.12
C THR A 15 -3.03 19.44 -3.27
N ASN A 16 -4.33 19.56 -3.57
CA ASN A 16 -5.41 18.79 -2.91
C ASN A 16 -5.39 17.29 -3.25
N THR A 17 -4.23 16.69 -3.30
CA THR A 17 -4.07 15.28 -3.61
C THR A 17 -4.27 14.39 -2.38
N LYS A 18 -4.56 13.13 -2.61
CA LYS A 18 -4.86 12.15 -1.57
C LYS A 18 -4.08 10.87 -1.80
N GLY A 19 -3.42 10.35 -0.76
CA GLY A 19 -2.93 8.99 -0.77
C GLY A 19 -4.08 7.98 -0.71
N GLY A 20 -3.86 6.75 -1.17
CA GLY A 20 -4.82 5.66 -1.07
C GLY A 20 -5.00 5.17 0.36
N ALA A 21 -6.21 4.77 0.73
CA ALA A 21 -6.45 4.09 2.00
C ALA A 21 -5.87 2.66 1.98
N GLY A 22 -5.55 2.13 3.15
CA GLY A 22 -5.23 0.70 3.31
C GLY A 22 -6.47 -0.19 3.20
N GLY A 23 -6.25 -1.45 2.79
CA GLY A 23 -7.27 -2.49 2.80
C GLY A 23 -7.56 -3.00 4.21
N TYR A 24 -8.60 -3.82 4.31
CA TYR A 24 -8.97 -4.49 5.55
C TYR A 24 -9.24 -5.96 5.29
N SER A 25 -8.66 -6.83 6.13
CA SER A 25 -8.86 -8.29 6.08
C SER A 25 -9.18 -8.81 7.47
N VAL A 26 -10.17 -9.68 7.56
CA VAL A 26 -10.60 -10.31 8.83
C VAL A 26 -10.83 -11.80 8.60
N GLY A 27 -10.57 -12.62 9.62
CA GLY A 27 -10.85 -14.06 9.55
C GLY A 27 -10.44 -14.78 10.82
N THR A 28 -10.91 -16.01 10.95
CA THR A 28 -10.52 -16.90 12.05
C THR A 28 -9.36 -17.77 11.61
N ILE A 29 -8.20 -17.59 12.23
CA ILE A 29 -7.03 -18.44 11.98
C ILE A 29 -7.14 -19.67 12.86
N ASN A 30 -7.31 -20.84 12.23
CA ASN A 30 -7.26 -22.12 12.92
C ASN A 30 -5.80 -22.51 13.12
N THR A 31 -5.39 -22.70 14.34
CA THR A 31 -4.00 -23.01 14.73
C THR A 31 -3.98 -24.16 15.72
N SER A 32 -2.92 -24.96 15.70
CA SER A 32 -2.67 -25.97 16.70
C SER A 32 -1.94 -25.39 17.91
N ALA A 33 -2.07 -26.04 19.07
CA ALA A 33 -1.31 -25.67 20.26
C ALA A 33 0.20 -25.66 19.98
N GLY A 34 0.90 -24.64 20.49
CA GLY A 34 2.33 -24.47 20.27
C GLY A 34 2.72 -23.85 18.92
N GLY A 35 1.76 -23.54 18.06
CA GLY A 35 2.02 -22.86 16.79
C GLY A 35 2.55 -21.45 16.98
N THR A 36 3.50 -21.03 16.15
CA THR A 36 4.09 -19.68 16.17
C THR A 36 3.58 -18.88 14.99
N LEU A 37 3.06 -17.70 15.27
CA LEU A 37 2.65 -16.71 14.27
C LEU A 37 3.62 -15.53 14.29
N ARG A 38 3.88 -14.96 13.10
CA ARG A 38 4.56 -13.69 12.95
C ARG A 38 3.56 -12.60 12.56
N ILE A 39 3.63 -11.48 13.26
CA ILE A 39 2.75 -10.34 13.03
C ILE A 39 3.57 -9.21 12.44
N ILE A 40 3.11 -8.70 11.30
CA ILE A 40 3.71 -7.56 10.60
C ILE A 40 2.70 -6.43 10.61
N VAL A 41 3.15 -5.26 11.04
CA VAL A 41 2.36 -4.03 11.01
C VAL A 41 3.05 -3.05 10.07
N GLY A 42 2.39 -2.73 8.98
CA GLY A 42 2.93 -1.84 7.96
C GLY A 42 2.95 -0.39 8.40
N GLY A 43 3.98 0.34 7.97
CA GLY A 43 4.07 1.79 8.11
C GLY A 43 3.24 2.52 7.07
N ALA A 44 2.76 3.69 7.43
CA ALA A 44 2.10 4.61 6.51
C ALA A 44 3.06 5.07 5.40
N GLY A 45 2.52 5.37 4.24
CA GLY A 45 3.24 6.12 3.21
C GLY A 45 3.48 7.55 3.69
N GLY A 46 4.71 8.02 3.54
CA GLY A 46 5.11 9.38 3.87
C GLY A 46 4.89 10.36 2.71
N PRO A 47 4.93 11.67 2.99
CA PRO A 47 5.04 12.66 1.95
C PRO A 47 6.40 12.57 1.28
N GLY A 48 6.45 12.71 -0.02
CA GLY A 48 7.72 12.86 -0.74
C GLY A 48 8.29 14.27 -0.60
N SER A 49 9.61 14.38 -0.75
CA SER A 49 10.33 15.67 -0.67
C SER A 49 10.23 16.47 -1.95
N GLN A 50 9.24 16.69 -2.59
CA GLN A 50 8.96 17.42 -3.85
C GLN A 50 7.97 16.61 -4.72
N SER A 51 6.71 16.83 -4.48
CA SER A 51 5.63 16.46 -5.41
C SER A 51 5.21 14.99 -5.49
N ASN A 52 5.60 14.08 -4.56
CA ASN A 52 5.20 12.67 -4.66
C ASN A 52 4.93 12.04 -3.29
N GLY A 53 3.79 11.37 -3.14
CA GLY A 53 3.51 10.53 -1.98
C GLY A 53 4.07 9.11 -2.16
N SER A 54 4.56 8.51 -1.08
CA SER A 54 4.94 7.10 -1.10
C SER A 54 3.75 6.18 -0.83
N GLY A 55 3.78 4.97 -1.37
CA GLY A 55 2.80 3.95 -1.02
C GLY A 55 2.92 3.50 0.44
N GLY A 56 1.82 3.06 1.03
CA GLY A 56 1.80 2.40 2.33
C GLY A 56 2.37 0.97 2.26
N GLY A 57 2.84 0.46 3.39
CA GLY A 57 3.27 -0.93 3.53
C GLY A 57 2.10 -1.93 3.45
N TYR A 58 2.28 -3.11 3.98
CA TYR A 58 1.19 -4.06 4.24
C TYR A 58 1.18 -4.44 5.72
N SER A 59 0.04 -4.89 6.21
CA SER A 59 -0.06 -5.56 7.50
C SER A 59 -0.48 -7.00 7.30
N GLY A 60 -0.07 -7.92 8.17
CA GLY A 60 -0.45 -9.30 8.01
C GLY A 60 -0.03 -10.22 9.16
N VAL A 61 -0.56 -11.43 9.09
CA VAL A 61 -0.19 -12.55 9.95
C VAL A 61 0.40 -13.63 9.05
N PHE A 62 1.52 -14.17 9.46
CA PHE A 62 2.34 -15.11 8.71
C PHE A 62 2.71 -16.31 9.58
N THR A 63 3.14 -17.40 8.94
CA THR A 63 3.78 -18.52 9.64
C THR A 63 5.18 -18.11 10.14
N SER A 64 5.78 -18.96 10.98
CA SER A 64 7.16 -18.77 11.47
C SER A 64 8.21 -18.78 10.35
N SER A 65 7.89 -19.26 9.16
CA SER A 65 8.81 -19.26 8.00
C SER A 65 9.02 -17.89 7.37
N TRP A 66 8.20 -16.88 7.69
CA TRP A 66 8.44 -15.51 7.28
C TRP A 66 9.73 -14.98 7.94
N GLN A 67 10.68 -14.50 7.15
CA GLN A 67 12.00 -14.08 7.62
C GLN A 67 12.29 -12.60 7.37
N GLY A 68 11.53 -11.98 6.47
CA GLY A 68 11.74 -10.58 6.14
C GLY A 68 12.88 -10.31 5.13
N ASN A 69 13.44 -11.32 4.51
CA ASN A 69 14.60 -11.20 3.62
C ASN A 69 14.44 -11.86 2.25
N SER A 70 13.37 -12.61 2.06
CA SER A 70 13.09 -13.34 0.82
C SER A 70 11.63 -13.18 0.41
N PRO A 71 11.32 -12.29 -0.57
CA PRO A 71 9.92 -12.04 -0.96
C PRO A 71 9.13 -13.29 -1.33
N SER A 72 9.76 -14.28 -1.99
CA SER A 72 9.07 -15.52 -2.37
C SER A 72 8.76 -16.42 -1.17
N THR A 73 9.70 -16.57 -0.24
CA THR A 73 9.50 -17.35 0.99
C THR A 73 8.48 -16.67 1.90
N ASP A 74 8.62 -15.36 2.06
CA ASP A 74 7.74 -14.56 2.91
C ASP A 74 6.31 -14.49 2.35
N HIS A 75 6.16 -14.46 1.03
CA HIS A 75 4.88 -14.54 0.35
C HIS A 75 4.19 -15.90 0.58
N ALA A 76 4.95 -17.00 0.47
CA ALA A 76 4.43 -18.35 0.75
C ALA A 76 4.06 -18.56 2.22
N ALA A 77 4.61 -17.75 3.14
CA ALA A 77 4.30 -17.78 4.57
C ALA A 77 3.01 -17.03 4.94
N ALA A 78 2.39 -16.31 3.99
CA ALA A 78 1.23 -15.48 4.28
C ALA A 78 0.01 -16.31 4.70
N ILE A 79 -0.64 -15.91 5.79
CA ILE A 79 -1.91 -16.47 6.26
C ILE A 79 -3.06 -15.52 5.97
N ILE A 80 -2.92 -14.26 6.39
CA ILE A 80 -3.86 -13.19 6.13
C ILE A 80 -3.11 -11.87 5.99
N VAL A 81 -3.38 -11.11 4.93
CA VAL A 81 -2.70 -9.85 4.63
C VAL A 81 -3.73 -8.79 4.24
N ALA A 82 -3.53 -7.57 4.69
CA ALA A 82 -4.22 -6.37 4.21
C ALA A 82 -3.21 -5.49 3.47
N GLY A 83 -3.52 -5.15 2.23
CA GLY A 83 -2.67 -4.34 1.37
C GLY A 83 -2.65 -2.87 1.76
N GLY A 84 -1.58 -2.16 1.44
CA GLY A 84 -1.44 -0.72 1.63
C GLY A 84 -2.00 0.09 0.46
N GLY A 85 -2.31 1.34 0.71
CA GLY A 85 -2.71 2.30 -0.32
C GLY A 85 -1.52 2.85 -1.12
N GLY A 86 -1.75 3.24 -2.36
CA GLY A 86 -0.78 3.93 -3.20
C GLY A 86 -0.58 5.39 -2.79
N GLY A 87 0.57 5.96 -3.09
CA GLY A 87 0.86 7.38 -2.89
C GLY A 87 0.25 8.26 -3.97
N SER A 88 0.06 9.54 -3.67
CA SER A 88 -0.36 10.52 -4.68
C SER A 88 0.82 11.10 -5.47
N ALA A 89 0.50 11.72 -6.57
CA ALA A 89 1.40 12.46 -7.44
C ALA A 89 0.92 13.91 -7.60
N ASP A 90 1.76 14.77 -8.11
CA ASP A 90 1.37 16.12 -8.53
C ASP A 90 0.44 16.03 -9.74
N SER A 91 -0.85 16.10 -9.45
CA SER A 91 -1.91 16.10 -10.45
C SER A 91 -2.65 17.44 -10.39
N SER A 92 -2.69 18.13 -11.50
CA SER A 92 -3.42 19.40 -11.63
C SER A 92 -4.96 19.22 -11.53
N THR A 93 -5.45 17.99 -11.36
CA THR A 93 -6.88 17.70 -11.27
C THR A 93 -7.25 17.25 -9.86
N ASN A 94 -8.02 18.04 -9.17
CA ASN A 94 -8.43 17.93 -7.75
C ASN A 94 -9.28 16.67 -7.38
N ALA A 95 -9.46 15.72 -8.27
CA ALA A 95 -10.41 14.61 -8.05
C ALA A 95 -9.74 13.27 -7.75
N ASP A 96 -8.42 13.20 -7.83
CA ASP A 96 -7.72 11.96 -8.02
C ASP A 96 -6.77 11.65 -6.85
N GLY A 97 -6.58 10.38 -6.55
CA GLY A 97 -5.76 9.91 -5.44
C GLY A 97 -5.04 8.59 -5.71
N GLY A 98 -4.16 8.23 -4.80
CA GLY A 98 -3.58 6.89 -4.78
C GLY A 98 -4.67 5.82 -4.71
N GLY A 99 -4.46 4.68 -5.37
CA GLY A 99 -5.37 3.55 -5.32
C GLY A 99 -5.45 2.97 -3.90
N ALA A 100 -6.65 2.65 -3.42
CA ALA A 100 -6.79 2.00 -2.13
C ALA A 100 -6.28 0.55 -2.15
N GLY A 101 -5.68 0.11 -1.06
CA GLY A 101 -5.42 -1.30 -0.81
C GLY A 101 -6.74 -2.08 -0.69
N GLY A 102 -6.72 -3.38 -1.02
CA GLY A 102 -7.98 -4.11 -0.96
C GLY A 102 -7.89 -5.60 -1.25
N TYR A 103 -9.04 -6.25 -1.14
CA TYR A 103 -9.22 -7.67 -1.43
C TYR A 103 -10.42 -7.87 -2.36
N PRO A 104 -10.33 -8.73 -3.38
CA PRO A 104 -9.14 -9.50 -3.74
C PRO A 104 -8.04 -8.66 -4.38
N ASN A 105 -8.38 -7.50 -4.93
CA ASN A 105 -7.46 -6.65 -5.66
C ASN A 105 -7.35 -5.27 -5.01
N GLY A 106 -6.18 -4.66 -5.10
CA GLY A 106 -6.00 -3.24 -4.86
C GLY A 106 -6.66 -2.40 -5.96
N GLN A 107 -6.97 -1.16 -5.65
CA GLN A 107 -7.52 -0.20 -6.61
C GLN A 107 -6.40 0.39 -7.49
N GLN A 108 -6.71 0.70 -8.74
CA GLN A 108 -5.82 1.49 -9.59
C GLN A 108 -5.71 2.91 -9.06
N GLY A 109 -4.55 3.50 -9.15
CA GLY A 109 -4.35 4.94 -8.94
C GLY A 109 -4.97 5.76 -10.08
N SER A 110 -5.37 6.99 -9.80
CA SER A 110 -5.91 7.88 -10.82
C SER A 110 -4.86 8.90 -11.31
N PRO A 111 -5.04 9.61 -12.45
CA PRO A 111 -6.09 9.33 -13.42
C PRO A 111 -5.89 8.00 -14.17
N SER A 112 -6.99 7.44 -14.65
CA SER A 112 -6.94 6.26 -15.53
C SER A 112 -6.10 6.55 -16.77
N GLY A 113 -5.02 5.82 -16.97
CA GLY A 113 -4.10 6.02 -18.11
C GLY A 113 -2.69 6.42 -17.71
N SER A 114 -2.51 7.02 -16.54
CA SER A 114 -1.19 7.27 -15.94
C SER A 114 -1.06 6.74 -14.50
N GLY A 115 -2.18 6.37 -13.86
CA GLY A 115 -2.17 5.75 -12.54
C GLY A 115 -1.68 4.31 -12.55
N GLY A 116 -0.89 3.91 -11.57
CA GLY A 116 -0.41 2.55 -11.39
C GLY A 116 -1.56 1.56 -11.16
N GLY A 117 -1.47 0.37 -11.75
CA GLY A 117 -2.46 -0.69 -11.55
C GLY A 117 -2.48 -1.20 -10.11
N GLY A 118 -3.64 -1.65 -9.65
CA GLY A 118 -3.75 -2.34 -8.36
C GLY A 118 -3.09 -3.73 -8.40
N GLY A 119 -2.53 -4.18 -7.28
CA GLY A 119 -2.09 -5.56 -7.11
C GLY A 119 -3.28 -6.53 -7.13
N THR A 120 -3.07 -7.74 -7.63
CA THR A 120 -4.09 -8.79 -7.72
C THR A 120 -3.74 -9.99 -6.84
N GLN A 121 -4.44 -11.11 -6.99
CA GLN A 121 -4.10 -12.35 -6.26
C GLN A 121 -2.95 -13.13 -6.91
N SER A 122 -2.54 -12.80 -8.11
CA SER A 122 -1.56 -13.56 -8.90
C SER A 122 -0.40 -12.71 -9.42
N GLN A 123 -0.53 -11.41 -9.42
CA GLN A 123 0.51 -10.52 -9.96
C GLN A 123 0.46 -9.12 -9.35
N GLY A 124 1.59 -8.45 -9.37
CA GLY A 124 1.66 -7.05 -9.01
C GLY A 124 0.98 -6.14 -10.02
N GLY A 125 0.56 -4.98 -9.55
CA GLY A 125 -0.05 -3.95 -10.40
C GLY A 125 0.96 -3.44 -11.44
N GLY A 126 0.50 -3.37 -12.67
CA GLY A 126 1.30 -2.91 -13.80
C GLY A 126 1.50 -1.40 -13.80
N TYR A 127 2.51 -0.97 -14.52
CA TYR A 127 2.74 0.41 -14.89
C TYR A 127 1.92 0.75 -16.15
N PRO A 128 1.27 1.91 -16.23
CA PRO A 128 0.36 2.22 -17.35
C PRO A 128 1.04 2.48 -18.71
N GLY A 129 2.34 2.42 -18.81
CA GLY A 129 3.07 2.43 -20.09
C GLY A 129 3.02 3.70 -20.96
N ASN A 130 2.16 4.66 -20.64
CA ASN A 130 1.86 5.82 -21.48
C ASN A 130 2.68 7.07 -21.17
N GLY A 131 3.67 6.97 -20.29
CA GLY A 131 4.54 8.10 -19.95
C GLY A 131 5.81 8.11 -20.81
N ASN A 132 6.26 9.28 -21.26
CA ASN A 132 7.54 9.48 -21.96
C ASN A 132 8.78 9.21 -21.06
N GLY A 133 8.64 8.52 -19.94
CA GLY A 133 9.72 8.16 -19.02
C GLY A 133 10.11 6.70 -19.15
N SER A 134 11.39 6.42 -19.20
CA SER A 134 11.91 5.05 -19.09
C SER A 134 11.56 4.47 -17.73
N CYS A 135 10.52 3.65 -17.67
CA CYS A 135 10.24 2.87 -16.49
C CYS A 135 11.16 1.63 -16.47
N THR A 136 11.95 1.51 -15.42
CA THR A 136 12.68 0.29 -15.15
C THR A 136 11.73 -0.76 -14.55
N ALA A 137 12.14 -2.02 -14.50
CA ALA A 137 11.32 -3.12 -13.95
C ALA A 137 10.81 -2.90 -12.50
N THR A 138 11.29 -1.86 -11.81
CA THR A 138 10.91 -1.53 -10.44
C THR A 138 9.55 -0.82 -10.31
N CYS A 139 8.98 -0.34 -11.42
CA CYS A 139 7.71 0.40 -11.41
C CYS A 139 6.49 -0.52 -11.28
N THR A 140 6.63 -1.78 -11.65
CA THR A 140 5.61 -2.81 -11.44
C THR A 140 5.68 -3.32 -10.01
N GLY A 141 4.52 -3.43 -9.36
CA GLY A 141 4.43 -4.09 -8.05
C GLY A 141 4.84 -5.56 -8.15
N THR A 142 5.38 -6.10 -7.08
CA THR A 142 5.78 -7.51 -6.97
C THR A 142 5.22 -8.14 -5.70
N THR A 143 5.60 -9.38 -5.40
CA THR A 143 5.23 -10.05 -4.15
C THR A 143 5.67 -9.22 -2.94
N LEU A 144 4.73 -8.87 -2.10
CA LEU A 144 4.91 -8.08 -0.87
C LEU A 144 5.51 -6.67 -1.06
N ARG A 145 5.64 -6.17 -2.29
CA ARG A 145 6.26 -4.86 -2.57
C ARG A 145 5.45 -4.04 -3.56
N GLY A 146 5.22 -2.77 -3.24
CA GLY A 146 4.70 -1.79 -4.18
C GLY A 146 5.77 -1.39 -5.21
N GLY A 147 5.33 -1.04 -6.41
CA GLY A 147 6.17 -0.49 -7.46
C GLY A 147 6.58 0.95 -7.17
N THR A 148 7.76 1.36 -7.64
CA THR A 148 8.20 2.75 -7.57
C THR A 148 7.48 3.61 -8.61
N GLY A 149 7.13 4.83 -8.27
CA GLY A 149 6.60 5.79 -9.25
C GLY A 149 7.65 6.07 -10.33
N CYS A 150 7.22 6.15 -11.57
CA CYS A 150 8.11 6.31 -12.71
C CYS A 150 7.90 7.62 -13.45
N GLY A 151 9.01 8.25 -13.77
CA GLY A 151 9.00 9.43 -14.57
C GLY A 151 10.35 10.14 -14.56
N GLY A 152 11.21 9.83 -15.51
CA GLY A 152 12.58 10.36 -15.62
C GLY A 152 13.61 9.63 -14.77
N ALA A 153 14.87 9.89 -15.02
CA ALA A 153 15.96 9.26 -14.32
C ALA A 153 15.77 9.35 -12.80
N GLU A 154 15.52 8.21 -12.17
CA GLU A 154 15.53 8.03 -10.73
C GLU A 154 14.38 8.68 -9.95
N GLY A 155 13.14 8.27 -10.26
CA GLY A 155 11.99 8.67 -9.46
C GLY A 155 12.00 8.02 -8.09
N SER A 156 12.06 8.82 -7.05
CA SER A 156 11.88 8.41 -5.66
C SER A 156 10.41 8.20 -5.32
N GLY A 157 9.70 7.38 -6.10
CA GLY A 157 8.43 6.82 -5.65
C GLY A 157 8.74 5.90 -4.47
N GLY A 158 8.21 6.22 -3.29
CA GLY A 158 8.48 5.45 -2.11
C GLY A 158 8.03 4.00 -2.28
N VAL A 159 8.88 3.07 -1.94
CA VAL A 159 8.48 1.67 -1.75
C VAL A 159 7.55 1.63 -0.55
N GLY A 160 6.37 1.05 -0.72
CA GLY A 160 5.49 0.80 0.41
C GLY A 160 6.22 0.00 1.50
N TRP A 161 6.06 0.45 2.75
CA TRP A 161 6.58 -0.29 3.90
C TRP A 161 5.96 -1.70 3.98
N PRO A 162 6.69 -2.75 4.29
CA PRO A 162 7.73 -2.83 5.33
C PRO A 162 9.17 -2.88 4.79
N ALA A 163 9.52 -2.14 3.76
CA ALA A 163 10.90 -2.12 3.28
C ALA A 163 11.92 -1.73 4.37
N GLN A 164 11.50 -1.06 5.44
CA GLN A 164 12.37 -0.78 6.57
C GLN A 164 12.64 -1.97 7.49
N ILE A 165 11.82 -3.01 7.50
CA ILE A 165 12.14 -4.23 8.26
C ILE A 165 13.37 -4.93 7.65
N TYR A 166 13.63 -4.70 6.39
CA TYR A 166 14.75 -5.29 5.66
C TYR A 166 16.06 -4.51 5.71
N GLY A 167 16.17 -3.48 6.55
CA GLY A 167 17.43 -2.74 6.69
C GLY A 167 17.94 -2.12 5.39
N GLY A 168 17.10 -2.02 4.39
CA GLY A 168 17.42 -1.36 3.13
C GLY A 168 17.63 0.12 3.40
N THR A 169 18.87 0.58 3.26
CA THR A 169 19.20 1.98 3.26
C THR A 169 18.29 2.69 2.24
N TRP A 170 17.59 3.71 2.71
CA TRP A 170 17.02 4.71 1.85
C TRP A 170 18.14 5.25 0.96
N SER A 171 18.23 4.82 -0.26
CA SER A 171 18.80 5.70 -1.24
C SER A 171 17.74 6.79 -1.44
N SER A 172 17.94 7.91 -0.76
CA SER A 172 17.37 9.15 -1.20
C SER A 172 17.95 9.40 -2.57
N ALA A 173 17.36 8.83 -3.60
CA ALA A 173 17.61 9.27 -4.95
C ALA A 173 17.19 10.73 -4.98
N ALA A 174 18.18 11.61 -5.01
CA ALA A 174 17.94 13.03 -5.18
C ALA A 174 17.07 13.18 -6.43
N GLY A 175 15.90 13.82 -6.27
CA GLY A 175 14.94 13.96 -7.36
C GLY A 175 15.59 14.59 -8.57
N GLY A 176 15.70 13.83 -9.64
CA GLY A 176 15.91 14.39 -10.97
C GLY A 176 14.64 15.21 -11.31
N ASN A 177 14.82 16.46 -11.75
CA ASN A 177 13.76 17.33 -12.22
C ASN A 177 12.82 16.58 -13.20
N GLY A 178 11.58 16.42 -12.87
CA GLY A 178 10.52 16.14 -13.84
C GLY A 178 9.66 14.91 -13.66
N CYS A 179 9.56 14.30 -12.46
CA CYS A 179 8.77 13.11 -12.27
C CYS A 179 7.85 13.18 -11.06
N ASN A 180 6.61 13.46 -11.38
CA ASN A 180 5.55 13.63 -10.41
C ASN A 180 4.69 12.37 -10.36
N ALA A 181 5.22 11.24 -9.88
CA ALA A 181 4.49 9.98 -9.87
C ALA A 181 4.45 9.35 -8.47
N GLY A 182 3.28 8.92 -8.04
CA GLY A 182 3.07 8.28 -6.75
C GLY A 182 3.59 6.83 -6.70
N GLY A 183 4.09 6.41 -5.55
CA GLY A 183 4.53 5.04 -5.31
C GLY A 183 3.35 4.06 -5.09
N GLY A 184 3.46 2.82 -5.56
CA GLY A 184 2.46 1.79 -5.32
C GLY A 184 2.46 1.30 -3.87
N GLY A 185 1.30 0.93 -3.35
CA GLY A 185 1.13 0.30 -2.04
C GLY A 185 1.63 -1.16 -2.05
N ALA A 186 2.22 -1.59 -0.95
CA ALA A 186 2.60 -2.98 -0.77
C ALA A 186 1.39 -3.86 -0.42
N GLY A 187 1.49 -5.18 -0.62
CA GLY A 187 0.39 -6.11 -0.36
C GLY A 187 0.82 -7.54 -0.58
N TYR A 188 -0.13 -8.48 -0.60
CA TYR A 188 0.16 -9.84 -1.04
C TYR A 188 0.82 -9.84 -2.42
N TYR A 189 0.24 -9.02 -3.33
CA TYR A 189 0.96 -8.43 -4.44
C TYR A 189 0.81 -6.91 -4.38
N GLY A 190 1.89 -6.19 -4.58
CA GLY A 190 1.89 -4.73 -4.52
C GLY A 190 1.22 -4.09 -5.74
N GLY A 191 0.73 -2.90 -5.58
CA GLY A 191 0.30 -2.02 -6.66
C GLY A 191 1.48 -1.47 -7.47
N GLY A 192 1.26 -1.11 -8.69
CA GLY A 192 2.23 -0.44 -9.55
C GLY A 192 2.43 1.02 -9.17
N GLY A 193 3.60 1.57 -9.45
CA GLY A 193 3.82 3.01 -9.39
C GLY A 193 3.11 3.74 -10.51
N GLY A 194 2.78 4.99 -10.30
CA GLY A 194 2.19 5.86 -11.33
C GLY A 194 3.19 6.23 -12.42
N GLY A 195 2.70 6.60 -13.58
CA GLY A 195 3.47 7.11 -14.72
C GLY A 195 3.71 8.61 -14.62
N GLY A 196 4.88 9.08 -15.06
CA GLY A 196 5.20 10.51 -15.15
C GLY A 196 4.83 11.09 -16.51
N ASN A 197 4.34 12.31 -16.50
CA ASN A 197 4.18 13.26 -17.60
C ASN A 197 2.91 13.15 -18.48
N PRO A 198 2.26 14.30 -18.79
CA PRO A 198 2.54 15.63 -18.24
C PRO A 198 1.90 15.87 -16.85
N ASN A 199 1.00 15.03 -16.41
CA ASN A 199 0.18 15.22 -15.21
C ASN A 199 0.34 14.03 -14.29
N GLY A 200 1.49 13.77 -13.73
CA GLY A 200 1.81 12.69 -12.79
C GLY A 200 0.72 11.66 -12.47
N GLY A 201 1.03 10.39 -12.52
CA GLY A 201 0.09 9.32 -12.16
C GLY A 201 0.22 8.90 -10.70
N ASN A 202 -0.89 8.68 -10.03
CA ASN A 202 -0.91 8.18 -8.66
C ASN A 202 -0.58 6.67 -8.62
N GLY A 203 0.01 6.20 -7.53
CA GLY A 203 0.30 4.78 -7.36
C GLY A 203 -0.95 3.93 -7.14
N GLY A 204 -0.93 2.69 -7.57
CA GLY A 204 -1.97 1.70 -7.29
C GLY A 204 -1.87 1.12 -5.88
N GLY A 205 -2.96 0.62 -5.33
CA GLY A 205 -3.00 -0.06 -4.04
C GLY A 205 -2.55 -1.52 -4.11
N GLY A 206 -2.04 -2.06 -3.02
CA GLY A 206 -1.70 -3.48 -2.90
C GLY A 206 -2.92 -4.36 -2.64
N SER A 207 -2.84 -5.63 -3.04
CA SER A 207 -3.89 -6.61 -2.75
C SER A 207 -3.78 -7.16 -1.32
N GLY A 208 -4.92 -7.55 -0.75
CA GLY A 208 -4.97 -8.39 0.44
C GLY A 208 -4.84 -9.88 0.11
N TYR A 209 -4.79 -10.71 1.14
CA TYR A 209 -4.79 -12.16 1.02
C TYR A 209 -5.53 -12.80 2.20
N ILE A 210 -6.30 -13.82 1.92
CA ILE A 210 -6.99 -14.63 2.93
C ILE A 210 -7.00 -16.08 2.41
N GLY A 211 -6.14 -16.93 2.96
CA GLY A 211 -6.02 -18.28 2.42
C GLY A 211 -5.42 -19.30 3.41
N GLY A 212 -4.68 -18.80 4.36
CA GLY A 212 -3.89 -19.66 5.23
C GLY A 212 -2.59 -20.15 4.57
N SER A 213 -1.70 -20.70 5.34
CA SER A 213 -0.42 -21.26 4.88
C SER A 213 0.07 -22.37 5.81
N GLY A 214 0.58 -23.43 5.24
CA GLY A 214 1.05 -24.58 5.99
C GLY A 214 -0.10 -25.27 6.75
N SER A 215 0.06 -25.45 8.05
CA SER A 215 -0.98 -25.99 8.94
C SER A 215 -2.02 -24.98 9.41
N TYR A 216 -1.88 -23.72 9.02
CA TYR A 216 -2.82 -22.66 9.36
C TYR A 216 -3.84 -22.49 8.25
N THR A 217 -5.11 -22.52 8.59
CA THR A 217 -6.20 -22.23 7.67
C THR A 217 -6.99 -21.03 8.15
N VAL A 218 -7.62 -20.31 7.24
CA VAL A 218 -8.50 -19.19 7.59
C VAL A 218 -9.93 -19.56 7.26
N SER A 219 -10.80 -19.56 8.27
CA SER A 219 -12.24 -19.73 8.12
C SER A 219 -12.97 -18.40 8.34
N ASN A 220 -14.16 -18.28 7.75
CA ASN A 220 -14.98 -17.06 7.82
C ASN A 220 -14.19 -15.80 7.45
N GLY A 221 -13.24 -15.94 6.54
CA GLY A 221 -12.41 -14.83 6.10
C GLY A 221 -13.15 -13.92 5.14
N ALA A 222 -12.97 -12.61 5.30
CA ALA A 222 -13.47 -11.59 4.40
C ALA A 222 -12.44 -10.46 4.26
N GLY A 223 -12.36 -9.91 3.06
CA GLY A 223 -11.49 -8.78 2.78
C GLY A 223 -12.27 -7.66 2.11
N TYR A 224 -11.81 -6.44 2.30
CA TYR A 224 -12.51 -5.23 1.87
C TYR A 224 -11.51 -4.19 1.36
N SER A 225 -11.94 -3.44 0.36
CA SER A 225 -11.18 -2.33 -0.22
C SER A 225 -11.74 -1.00 0.25
N GLY A 226 -10.86 -0.04 0.51
CA GLY A 226 -11.21 1.36 0.68
C GLY A 226 -11.60 2.01 -0.65
N ASN A 227 -11.86 3.31 -0.60
CA ASN A 227 -12.07 4.15 -1.77
C ASN A 227 -11.17 5.38 -1.66
N PHE A 228 -10.15 5.48 -2.49
CA PHE A 228 -9.11 6.50 -2.38
C PHE A 228 -8.63 6.65 -0.92
N ASP A 229 -8.74 7.83 -0.32
CA ASP A 229 -8.26 8.13 1.04
C ASP A 229 -9.14 7.58 2.18
N VAL A 230 -10.32 7.03 1.86
CA VAL A 230 -11.28 6.56 2.86
C VAL A 230 -11.17 5.05 3.06
N PRO A 231 -10.87 4.55 4.27
CA PRO A 231 -10.87 3.11 4.55
C PRO A 231 -12.25 2.48 4.28
N ALA A 232 -12.27 1.19 4.01
CA ALA A 232 -13.50 0.43 3.81
C ALA A 232 -14.48 0.64 4.98
N THR A 233 -15.78 0.69 4.69
CA THR A 233 -16.82 0.84 5.72
C THR A 233 -16.72 -0.27 6.77
N GLN A 234 -16.42 -1.49 6.35
CA GLN A 234 -16.24 -2.64 7.25
C GLN A 234 -15.03 -2.45 8.17
N ALA A 235 -13.95 -1.79 7.69
CA ALA A 235 -12.82 -1.43 8.53
C ALA A 235 -13.24 -0.41 9.60
N THR A 236 -13.90 0.67 9.22
CA THR A 236 -14.31 1.74 10.13
C THR A 236 -15.41 1.30 11.11
N SER A 237 -16.19 0.30 10.76
CA SER A 237 -17.21 -0.32 11.63
C SER A 237 -16.65 -1.40 12.55
N SER A 238 -15.40 -1.80 12.37
CA SER A 238 -14.74 -2.78 13.26
C SER A 238 -14.61 -2.21 14.68
N PRO A 239 -14.90 -2.98 15.73
CA PRO A 239 -14.72 -2.53 17.12
C PRO A 239 -13.25 -2.23 17.46
N TYR A 240 -12.33 -2.64 16.61
CA TYR A 240 -10.89 -2.42 16.77
C TYR A 240 -10.35 -1.27 15.91
N TYR A 241 -11.21 -0.62 15.12
CA TYR A 241 -10.81 0.55 14.36
C TYR A 241 -10.49 1.72 15.29
N THR A 242 -9.47 2.46 14.95
CA THR A 242 -9.12 3.72 15.61
C THR A 242 -9.01 4.78 14.52
N THR A 243 -9.62 5.94 14.75
CA THR A 243 -9.59 7.05 13.78
C THR A 243 -8.16 7.34 13.33
N GLY A 244 -7.97 7.43 12.03
CA GLY A 244 -6.67 7.66 11.40
C GLY A 244 -5.94 6.38 10.96
N ILE A 245 -6.27 5.20 11.48
CA ILE A 245 -5.71 3.93 10.99
C ILE A 245 -6.17 3.67 9.55
N SER A 246 -5.29 3.17 8.71
CA SER A 246 -5.55 2.81 7.30
C SER A 246 -5.99 3.97 6.39
N ARG A 247 -6.08 5.18 6.89
CA ARG A 247 -6.50 6.33 6.08
C ARG A 247 -5.39 6.74 5.13
N GLY A 248 -5.75 7.13 3.90
CA GLY A 248 -4.82 7.79 2.98
C GLY A 248 -4.41 9.17 3.51
N GLY A 249 -3.21 9.60 3.19
CA GLY A 249 -2.74 10.96 3.49
C GLY A 249 -3.59 11.99 2.76
N ILE A 250 -3.82 13.13 3.37
CA ILE A 250 -4.59 14.24 2.77
C ILE A 250 -3.77 15.51 2.88
N HIS A 251 -3.54 16.15 1.75
CA HIS A 251 -3.10 17.53 1.72
C HIS A 251 -4.29 18.46 1.59
N ASN A 252 -4.42 19.41 2.50
CA ASN A 252 -5.47 20.42 2.45
C ASN A 252 -4.85 21.82 2.52
N ILE A 253 -4.76 22.50 1.40
CA ILE A 253 -4.22 23.85 1.28
C ILE A 253 -5.05 24.91 2.06
N ASN A 254 -6.31 24.62 2.37
CA ASN A 254 -7.19 25.57 3.06
C ASN A 254 -6.88 25.73 4.56
N ASN A 255 -6.01 24.88 5.12
CA ASN A 255 -5.63 24.91 6.54
C ASN A 255 -4.23 25.49 6.80
N GLY A 256 -3.72 26.38 5.96
CA GLY A 256 -2.46 27.09 6.21
C GLY A 256 -1.20 26.22 6.07
N GLY A 257 -1.21 25.22 5.22
CA GLY A 257 -0.01 24.45 4.85
C GLY A 257 0.40 23.33 5.83
N ASN A 258 -0.34 23.09 6.89
CA ASN A 258 -0.05 22.04 7.88
C ASN A 258 -0.92 20.78 7.69
N GLY A 259 -1.27 20.43 6.45
CA GLY A 259 -2.02 19.20 6.16
C GLY A 259 -1.24 17.94 6.57
N VAL A 260 -1.95 16.90 6.98
CA VAL A 260 -1.35 15.59 7.23
C VAL A 260 -1.04 14.94 5.89
N HIS A 261 0.23 14.95 5.51
CA HIS A 261 0.70 14.39 4.24
C HIS A 261 0.94 12.88 4.30
N SER A 262 1.18 12.33 5.50
CA SER A 262 1.36 10.89 5.70
C SER A 262 0.01 10.17 5.76
N GLY A 263 -0.02 8.94 5.26
CA GLY A 263 -1.13 8.03 5.49
C GLY A 263 -1.25 7.61 6.96
N GLY A 264 -2.30 6.89 7.30
CA GLY A 264 -2.46 6.21 8.57
C GLY A 264 -1.68 4.89 8.60
N HIS A 265 -1.09 4.56 9.73
CA HIS A 265 -0.42 3.28 9.93
C HIS A 265 -1.40 2.11 9.82
N GLY A 266 -0.87 0.93 9.56
CA GLY A 266 -1.61 -0.31 9.68
C GLY A 266 -1.85 -0.70 11.14
N LYS A 267 -2.65 -1.75 11.34
CA LYS A 267 -2.92 -2.34 12.65
C LYS A 267 -3.23 -3.82 12.51
N VAL A 268 -2.79 -4.61 13.46
CA VAL A 268 -3.18 -6.02 13.57
C VAL A 268 -3.72 -6.25 14.97
N VAL A 269 -4.89 -6.86 15.07
CA VAL A 269 -5.48 -7.29 16.34
C VAL A 269 -5.74 -8.79 16.27
N LEU A 270 -5.20 -9.52 17.23
CA LEU A 270 -5.50 -10.95 17.40
C LEU A 270 -6.40 -11.11 18.61
N ARG A 271 -7.51 -11.80 18.43
CA ARG A 271 -8.40 -12.21 19.50
C ARG A 271 -8.33 -13.73 19.62
N TYR A 272 -7.91 -14.18 20.76
CA TYR A 272 -7.83 -15.60 21.09
C TYR A 272 -9.14 -16.08 21.72
N PHE A 273 -9.56 -17.26 21.33
CA PHE A 273 -10.66 -17.99 21.97
C PHE A 273 -10.06 -19.30 22.52
N ALA A 274 -10.18 -19.47 23.82
CA ALA A 274 -9.79 -20.70 24.50
C ALA A 274 -10.85 -21.79 24.29
#